data_e27be946d9024857fc95bb2271d46410
#
_entry.id   e27be946d9024857fc95bb2271d46410
#
_cell.length_a   1.000
_cell.length_b   1.000
_cell.length_c   1.000
_cell.angle_alpha   90.00
_cell.angle_beta   90.00
_cell.angle_gamma   90.00
#
_symmetry.space_group_name_H-M   'P 1'
#
loop_
_entity.id
_entity.type
_entity.pdbx_description
1 polymer ?
#
loop_
_entity_poly.entity_id
_entity_poly.type
_entity_poly.pdbx_seq_one_letter_code
_entity_poly.pdbx_strand_id
1 'polypeptide(L)'
;MAVEEESALAQCFMAIAGFVRKMSGTSEVDADTMNRHVAKMVEEALRYNEVESILENGEQEDIFSAEYFEKLSDVKMPASKLEILVKMLRKQISEYGKINQVAAKKYQEMLEETIKQYHERRKHLTAEEAGAAQEHTTEEIIKNATEQALQILKAMNVDRESFRKIGLTFEEKAFYDILMALRDEYNFVYGEDKTVDGVTVNEKCKNLAKKVKEIIDTKSSFADWLNNQIVRDQLKFDIKVCLIKNGYPPQYSPEVFRKVMEQVENFEENN
;
A
#
# COMPACT_ATOMS: atom_id res chain seq x y z
N MET A 1 36.07 -1.71 -4.73
CA MET A 1 34.94 -0.79 -4.51
C MET A 1 35.16 0.55 -5.23
N ALA A 2 36.10 1.41 -4.84
CA ALA A 2 36.30 2.70 -5.53
C ALA A 2 36.58 2.59 -7.05
N VAL A 3 37.31 1.57 -7.50
CA VAL A 3 37.67 1.35 -8.92
C VAL A 3 36.45 0.88 -9.76
N GLU A 4 35.50 0.19 -9.17
CA GLU A 4 34.27 -0.26 -9.86
C GLU A 4 33.27 0.88 -10.03
N GLU A 5 33.18 1.79 -9.08
CA GLU A 5 32.35 2.99 -9.17
C GLU A 5 32.88 3.97 -10.23
N GLU A 6 34.21 4.16 -10.28
CA GLU A 6 34.85 4.96 -11.32
C GLU A 6 34.69 4.36 -12.70
N SER A 7 34.72 3.04 -12.83
CA SER A 7 34.48 2.31 -14.07
C SER A 7 33.02 2.43 -14.54
N ALA A 8 32.05 2.33 -13.64
CA ALA A 8 30.64 2.51 -13.96
C ALA A 8 30.31 3.95 -14.38
N LEU A 9 30.90 4.94 -13.70
CA LEU A 9 30.82 6.36 -14.09
C LEU A 9 31.42 6.60 -15.45
N ALA A 10 32.60 6.06 -15.75
CA ALA A 10 33.27 6.21 -17.06
C ALA A 10 32.43 5.55 -18.17
N GLN A 11 31.82 4.40 -17.96
CA GLN A 11 30.94 3.76 -18.93
C GLN A 11 29.65 4.58 -19.15
N CYS A 12 29.09 5.16 -18.12
CA CYS A 12 27.94 6.07 -18.23
C CYS A 12 28.29 7.31 -19.06
N PHE A 13 29.44 7.94 -18.81
CA PHE A 13 29.92 9.10 -19.62
C PHE A 13 30.20 8.71 -21.05
N MET A 14 30.75 7.53 -21.34
CA MET A 14 30.98 7.06 -22.70
C MET A 14 29.68 6.81 -23.47
N ALA A 15 28.66 6.22 -22.79
CA ALA A 15 27.32 6.02 -23.35
C ALA A 15 26.64 7.36 -23.69
N ILE A 16 26.72 8.33 -22.78
CA ILE A 16 26.19 9.67 -22.98
C ILE A 16 26.94 10.38 -24.14
N ALA A 17 28.26 10.30 -24.19
CA ALA A 17 29.07 10.88 -25.29
C ALA A 17 28.77 10.22 -26.64
N GLY A 18 28.49 8.90 -26.66
CA GLY A 18 28.08 8.17 -27.86
C GLY A 18 26.69 8.58 -28.35
N PHE A 19 25.77 8.80 -27.44
CA PHE A 19 24.44 9.30 -27.76
C PHE A 19 24.46 10.73 -28.27
N VAL A 20 25.24 11.59 -27.64
CA VAL A 20 25.49 12.96 -28.04
C VAL A 20 26.09 13.06 -29.47
N ARG A 21 27.11 12.25 -29.81
CA ARG A 21 27.67 12.17 -31.16
C ARG A 21 26.68 11.74 -32.23
N LYS A 22 25.74 10.84 -31.87
CA LYS A 22 24.66 10.41 -32.77
C LYS A 22 23.62 11.52 -33.01
N MET A 23 23.34 12.33 -32.01
CA MET A 23 22.41 13.46 -32.15
C MET A 23 23.04 14.69 -32.83
N SER A 24 24.34 14.96 -32.63
CA SER A 24 25.01 16.11 -33.22
C SER A 24 25.27 15.97 -34.72
N GLY A 25 24.91 14.87 -35.36
CA GLY A 25 25.08 14.64 -36.79
C GLY A 25 24.05 15.32 -37.70
N THR A 26 22.99 15.95 -37.18
CA THR A 26 21.90 16.49 -38.02
C THR A 26 21.17 17.73 -37.52
N SER A 27 21.56 18.39 -36.42
CA SER A 27 21.05 19.74 -36.12
C SER A 27 21.97 20.47 -35.13
N GLU A 28 22.13 21.76 -35.29
CA GLU A 28 22.77 22.66 -34.32
C GLU A 28 21.96 22.68 -33.02
N VAL A 29 22.17 21.66 -32.16
CA VAL A 29 21.68 21.69 -30.78
C VAL A 29 22.64 22.62 -30.05
N ASP A 30 22.13 23.77 -29.64
CA ASP A 30 22.85 24.78 -28.87
C ASP A 30 23.48 24.13 -27.61
N ALA A 31 24.81 24.38 -27.45
CA ALA A 31 25.60 23.84 -26.35
C ALA A 31 24.99 24.17 -24.97
N ASP A 32 24.29 25.29 -24.85
CA ASP A 32 23.59 25.68 -23.62
C ASP A 32 22.36 24.82 -23.31
N THR A 33 21.66 24.36 -24.34
CA THR A 33 20.52 23.43 -24.18
C THR A 33 21.00 22.04 -23.76
N MET A 34 22.17 21.63 -24.30
CA MET A 34 22.81 20.37 -23.93
C MET A 34 23.34 20.40 -22.49
N ASN A 35 24.06 21.49 -22.12
CA ASN A 35 24.55 21.64 -20.75
C ASN A 35 23.43 21.70 -19.72
N ARG A 36 22.30 22.32 -20.04
CA ARG A 36 21.10 22.29 -19.20
C ARG A 36 20.52 20.87 -19.08
N HIS A 37 20.50 20.08 -20.14
CA HIS A 37 20.02 18.71 -20.12
C HIS A 37 20.92 17.78 -19.27
N VAL A 38 22.24 17.93 -19.43
CA VAL A 38 23.23 17.20 -18.64
C VAL A 38 23.17 17.62 -17.17
N ALA A 39 23.07 18.92 -16.89
CA ALA A 39 22.90 19.41 -15.50
C ALA A 39 21.62 18.85 -14.85
N LYS A 40 20.50 18.78 -15.59
CA LYS A 40 19.27 18.21 -15.14
C LYS A 40 19.40 16.69 -14.86
N MET A 41 20.06 15.94 -15.74
CA MET A 41 20.33 14.50 -15.54
C MET A 41 21.23 14.23 -14.34
N VAL A 42 22.28 15.06 -14.14
CA VAL A 42 23.17 14.96 -12.97
C VAL A 42 22.42 15.32 -11.68
N GLU A 43 21.59 16.34 -11.73
CA GLU A 43 20.74 16.75 -10.62
C GLU A 43 19.70 15.68 -10.27
N GLU A 44 19.09 15.03 -11.26
CA GLU A 44 18.18 13.87 -11.07
C GLU A 44 18.93 12.66 -10.48
N ALA A 45 20.15 12.37 -10.92
CA ALA A 45 20.97 11.27 -10.40
C ALA A 45 21.40 11.51 -8.93
N LEU A 46 21.79 12.75 -8.60
CA LEU A 46 22.15 13.12 -7.22
C LEU A 46 20.95 13.06 -6.27
N ARG A 47 19.75 13.37 -6.77
CA ARG A 47 18.51 13.31 -5.99
C ARG A 47 17.97 11.89 -5.82
N TYR A 48 18.32 10.95 -6.69
CA TYR A 48 18.02 9.54 -6.51
C TYR A 48 18.63 9.00 -5.20
N ASN A 49 19.86 9.45 -4.87
CA ASN A 49 20.50 9.10 -3.60
C ASN A 49 19.80 9.71 -2.37
N GLU A 50 19.24 10.93 -2.47
CA GLU A 50 18.40 11.50 -1.38
C GLU A 50 17.10 10.72 -1.19
N VAL A 51 16.47 10.27 -2.28
CA VAL A 51 15.25 9.44 -2.24
C VAL A 51 15.54 8.06 -1.62
N GLU A 52 16.65 7.42 -1.99
CA GLU A 52 17.08 6.17 -1.37
C GLU A 52 17.34 6.32 0.13
N SER A 53 18.03 7.39 0.54
CA SER A 53 18.31 7.66 1.95
C SER A 53 17.03 7.88 2.79
N ILE A 54 16.01 8.53 2.23
CA ILE A 54 14.71 8.71 2.90
C ILE A 54 13.95 7.37 2.99
N LEU A 55 14.07 6.52 1.96
CA LEU A 55 13.45 5.20 1.95
C LEU A 55 14.14 4.23 2.92
N GLU A 56 15.48 4.24 3.00
CA GLU A 56 16.26 3.42 3.93
C GLU A 56 16.02 3.83 5.39
N ASN A 57 15.97 5.13 5.67
CA ASN A 57 15.64 5.64 7.01
C ASN A 57 14.18 5.35 7.38
N GLY A 58 13.25 5.32 6.42
CA GLY A 58 11.84 4.95 6.64
C GLY A 58 11.63 3.48 7.03
N GLU A 59 12.63 2.61 6.89
CA GLU A 59 12.57 1.24 7.40
C GLU A 59 12.64 1.15 8.94
N GLN A 60 13.18 2.18 9.59
CA GLN A 60 13.32 2.26 11.05
C GLN A 60 12.35 3.25 11.71
N GLU A 61 11.70 4.12 10.94
CA GLU A 61 10.80 5.16 11.46
C GLU A 61 9.33 4.80 11.19
N ASP A 62 8.45 5.18 12.12
CA ASP A 62 6.99 5.09 11.89
C ASP A 62 6.60 6.09 10.80
N ILE A 63 6.24 5.60 9.63
CA ILE A 63 5.82 6.41 8.48
C ILE A 63 4.58 7.27 8.75
N PHE A 64 3.84 6.99 9.82
CA PHE A 64 2.70 7.78 10.28
C PHE A 64 3.13 8.88 11.26
N SER A 65 4.43 8.99 11.58
CA SER A 65 4.94 10.04 12.45
C SER A 65 4.89 11.42 11.79
N ALA A 66 4.70 12.46 12.60
CA ALA A 66 4.75 13.84 12.13
C ALA A 66 6.12 14.19 11.53
N GLU A 67 7.20 13.65 12.10
CA GLU A 67 8.58 13.85 11.65
C GLU A 67 8.80 13.29 10.23
N TYR A 68 8.21 12.14 9.92
CA TYR A 68 8.30 11.57 8.59
C TYR A 68 7.52 12.40 7.56
N PHE A 69 6.35 12.92 7.92
CA PHE A 69 5.59 13.84 7.07
C PHE A 69 6.34 15.16 6.84
N GLU A 70 7.08 15.66 7.83
CA GLU A 70 7.92 16.84 7.69
C GLU A 70 9.08 16.59 6.71
N LYS A 71 9.84 15.49 6.88
CA LYS A 71 10.88 15.08 5.93
C LYS A 71 10.36 14.96 4.51
N LEU A 72 9.18 14.36 4.35
CA LEU A 72 8.54 14.21 3.03
C LEU A 72 8.12 15.57 2.44
N SER A 73 7.73 16.55 3.27
CA SER A 73 7.36 17.89 2.80
C SER A 73 8.56 18.68 2.30
N ASP A 74 9.77 18.39 2.80
CA ASP A 74 11.02 19.04 2.39
C ASP A 74 11.53 18.56 1.02
N VAL A 75 11.01 17.46 0.49
CA VAL A 75 11.33 16.98 -0.85
C VAL A 75 10.85 17.98 -1.89
N LYS A 76 11.79 18.64 -2.55
CA LYS A 76 11.53 19.75 -3.50
C LYS A 76 11.00 19.28 -4.85
N MET A 77 11.17 18.00 -5.21
CA MET A 77 10.72 17.47 -6.50
C MET A 77 9.37 16.76 -6.38
N PRO A 78 8.32 17.25 -7.02
CA PRO A 78 6.99 16.64 -6.95
C PRO A 78 6.97 15.17 -7.42
N ALA A 79 7.69 14.83 -8.50
CA ALA A 79 7.75 13.48 -9.03
C ALA A 79 8.42 12.49 -8.07
N SER A 80 9.55 12.87 -7.47
CA SER A 80 10.27 12.05 -6.48
C SER A 80 9.43 11.84 -5.23
N LYS A 81 8.71 12.88 -4.79
CA LYS A 81 7.77 12.80 -3.66
C LYS A 81 6.66 11.78 -3.90
N LEU A 82 6.08 11.77 -5.10
CA LEU A 82 5.07 10.79 -5.47
C LEU A 82 5.64 9.37 -5.49
N GLU A 83 6.85 9.18 -6.03
CA GLU A 83 7.52 7.87 -6.06
C GLU A 83 7.80 7.32 -4.67
N ILE A 84 8.32 8.16 -3.77
CA ILE A 84 8.53 7.81 -2.36
C ILE A 84 7.19 7.37 -1.73
N LEU A 85 6.14 8.18 -1.87
CA LEU A 85 4.82 7.88 -1.31
C LEU A 85 4.26 6.55 -1.84
N VAL A 86 4.38 6.29 -3.14
CA VAL A 86 3.90 5.04 -3.75
C VAL A 86 4.68 3.84 -3.21
N LYS A 87 6.00 3.90 -3.10
CA LYS A 87 6.82 2.82 -2.54
C LYS A 87 6.46 2.55 -1.08
N MET A 88 6.31 3.61 -0.29
CA MET A 88 5.90 3.50 1.12
C MET A 88 4.52 2.89 1.28
N LEU A 89 3.53 3.37 0.52
CA LEU A 89 2.19 2.84 0.57
C LEU A 89 2.17 1.35 0.21
N ARG A 90 2.90 0.94 -0.83
CA ARG A 90 3.02 -0.49 -1.20
C ARG A 90 3.58 -1.32 -0.05
N LYS A 91 4.64 -0.84 0.60
CA LYS A 91 5.24 -1.54 1.75
C LYS A 91 4.25 -1.65 2.90
N GLN A 92 3.61 -0.54 3.27
CA GLN A 92 2.64 -0.52 4.38
C GLN A 92 1.37 -1.34 4.08
N ILE A 93 0.87 -1.30 2.86
CA ILE A 93 -0.25 -2.16 2.44
C ILE A 93 0.15 -3.63 2.55
N SER A 94 1.37 -3.99 2.14
CA SER A 94 1.89 -5.36 2.28
C SER A 94 1.99 -5.79 3.74
N GLU A 95 2.56 -4.95 4.62
CA GLU A 95 2.64 -5.24 6.06
C GLU A 95 1.24 -5.34 6.70
N TYR A 96 0.35 -4.44 6.33
CA TYR A 96 -1.04 -4.48 6.80
C TYR A 96 -1.77 -5.75 6.35
N GLY A 97 -1.46 -6.23 5.15
CA GLY A 97 -2.02 -7.45 4.56
C GLY A 97 -1.65 -8.73 5.29
N LYS A 98 -0.53 -8.75 6.01
CA LYS A 98 -0.14 -9.88 6.86
C LYS A 98 -1.17 -10.16 7.95
N ILE A 99 -1.82 -9.13 8.45
CA ILE A 99 -2.82 -9.23 9.52
C ILE A 99 -4.24 -9.11 8.97
N ASN A 100 -4.49 -8.13 8.09
CA ASN A 100 -5.82 -7.79 7.58
C ASN A 100 -5.83 -7.70 6.05
N GLN A 101 -6.11 -8.80 5.38
CA GLN A 101 -6.15 -8.87 3.92
C GLN A 101 -7.23 -8.00 3.29
N VAL A 102 -8.39 -7.86 3.94
CA VAL A 102 -9.52 -7.08 3.43
C VAL A 102 -9.18 -5.60 3.34
N ALA A 103 -8.63 -5.06 4.43
CA ALA A 103 -8.21 -3.67 4.45
C ALA A 103 -7.03 -3.41 3.51
N ALA A 104 -6.05 -4.33 3.44
CA ALA A 104 -4.93 -4.23 2.52
C ALA A 104 -5.40 -4.22 1.06
N LYS A 105 -6.30 -5.10 0.68
CA LYS A 105 -6.88 -5.15 -0.67
C LYS A 105 -7.56 -3.84 -1.05
N LYS A 106 -8.38 -3.29 -0.16
CA LYS A 106 -9.02 -1.98 -0.35
C LYS A 106 -8.01 -0.87 -0.64
N TYR A 107 -6.94 -0.78 0.15
CA TYR A 107 -5.92 0.26 -0.03
C TYR A 107 -5.05 0.01 -1.26
N GLN A 108 -4.81 -1.24 -1.61
CA GLN A 108 -4.12 -1.60 -2.84
C GLN A 108 -4.93 -1.16 -4.07
N GLU A 109 -6.23 -1.44 -4.12
CA GLU A 109 -7.11 -1.02 -5.20
C GLU A 109 -7.15 0.51 -5.34
N MET A 110 -7.21 1.25 -4.22
CA MET A 110 -7.16 2.72 -4.23
C MET A 110 -5.83 3.24 -4.78
N LEU A 111 -4.71 2.62 -4.39
CA LEU A 111 -3.38 3.01 -4.88
C LEU A 111 -3.21 2.70 -6.37
N GLU A 112 -3.64 1.54 -6.83
CA GLU A 112 -3.57 1.13 -8.23
C GLU A 112 -4.41 2.06 -9.12
N GLU A 113 -5.60 2.45 -8.68
CA GLU A 113 -6.44 3.42 -9.38
C GLU A 113 -5.77 4.81 -9.45
N THR A 114 -5.16 5.26 -8.36
CA THR A 114 -4.39 6.53 -8.34
C THR A 114 -3.24 6.50 -9.35
N ILE A 115 -2.47 5.42 -9.38
CA ILE A 115 -1.34 5.24 -10.31
C ILE A 115 -1.84 5.17 -11.75
N LYS A 116 -2.92 4.45 -12.02
CA LYS A 116 -3.53 4.33 -13.33
C LYS A 116 -3.99 5.69 -13.85
N GLN A 117 -4.71 6.45 -13.04
CA GLN A 117 -5.16 7.81 -13.40
C GLN A 117 -3.97 8.76 -13.68
N TYR A 118 -2.90 8.65 -12.89
CA TYR A 118 -1.67 9.40 -13.11
C TYR A 118 -1.07 9.08 -14.49
N HIS A 119 -0.93 7.79 -14.83
CA HIS A 119 -0.38 7.37 -16.11
C HIS A 119 -1.28 7.71 -17.30
N GLU A 120 -2.58 7.58 -17.17
CA GLU A 120 -3.55 7.93 -18.22
C GLU A 120 -3.51 9.43 -18.52
N ARG A 121 -3.56 10.28 -17.51
CA ARG A 121 -3.48 11.74 -17.68
C ARG A 121 -2.14 12.15 -18.31
N ARG A 122 -1.05 11.52 -17.93
CA ARG A 122 0.27 11.80 -18.50
C ARG A 122 0.39 11.38 -19.97
N LYS A 123 -0.26 10.30 -20.40
CA LYS A 123 -0.28 9.85 -21.79
C LYS A 123 -1.06 10.79 -22.71
N HIS A 124 -2.05 11.50 -22.20
CA HIS A 124 -2.86 12.45 -22.96
C HIS A 124 -2.17 13.82 -23.17
N LEU A 125 -1.03 14.04 -22.49
CA LEU A 125 -0.18 15.19 -22.81
C LEU A 125 0.53 14.91 -24.15
N THR A 126 -0.02 15.45 -25.23
CA THR A 126 0.53 15.29 -26.57
C THR A 126 1.76 16.17 -26.79
N ALA A 127 2.60 15.78 -27.76
CA ALA A 127 3.79 16.54 -28.10
C ALA A 127 3.48 17.96 -28.68
N GLU A 128 2.23 18.21 -29.05
CA GLU A 128 1.76 19.50 -29.58
C GLU A 128 1.61 20.58 -28.50
N GLU A 129 1.50 20.18 -27.23
CA GLU A 129 1.43 21.09 -26.08
C GLU A 129 2.83 21.38 -25.47
N ALA A 130 3.89 21.30 -26.27
CA ALA A 130 5.26 21.54 -25.83
C ALA A 130 5.47 23.00 -25.40
N GLY A 131 5.94 23.22 -24.17
CA GLY A 131 6.24 24.54 -23.63
C GLY A 131 5.82 24.73 -22.18
N ALA A 132 5.77 25.96 -21.71
CA ALA A 132 5.43 26.31 -20.32
C ALA A 132 4.03 25.80 -19.87
N ALA A 133 3.08 25.70 -20.78
CA ALA A 133 1.73 25.17 -20.50
C ALA A 133 1.79 23.67 -20.19
N GLN A 134 2.62 22.89 -20.87
CA GLN A 134 2.78 21.46 -20.62
C GLN A 134 3.49 21.18 -19.28
N GLU A 135 4.47 22.00 -18.92
CA GLU A 135 5.18 21.91 -17.65
C GLU A 135 4.23 22.13 -16.48
N HIS A 136 3.40 23.16 -16.56
CA HIS A 136 2.37 23.47 -15.55
C HIS A 136 1.33 22.36 -15.43
N THR A 137 0.87 21.79 -16.54
CA THR A 137 -0.09 20.67 -16.55
C THR A 137 0.52 19.39 -15.96
N THR A 138 1.80 19.13 -16.24
CA THR A 138 2.52 17.99 -15.66
C THR A 138 2.67 18.11 -14.15
N GLU A 139 3.03 19.30 -13.65
CA GLU A 139 3.11 19.57 -12.20
C GLU A 139 1.75 19.38 -11.51
N GLU A 140 0.66 19.81 -12.14
CA GLU A 140 -0.68 19.67 -11.62
C GLU A 140 -1.11 18.19 -11.55
N ILE A 141 -0.78 17.38 -12.57
CA ILE A 141 -1.05 15.93 -12.56
C ILE A 141 -0.29 15.24 -11.43
N ILE A 142 0.99 15.56 -11.24
CA ILE A 142 1.82 15.02 -10.16
C ILE A 142 1.27 15.45 -8.79
N LYS A 143 0.89 16.71 -8.64
CA LYS A 143 0.31 17.25 -7.41
C LYS A 143 -0.98 16.51 -7.04
N ASN A 144 -1.89 16.33 -7.98
CA ASN A 144 -3.15 15.61 -7.76
C ASN A 144 -2.91 14.14 -7.34
N ALA A 145 -1.98 13.44 -8.00
CA ALA A 145 -1.63 12.06 -7.62
C ALA A 145 -0.99 11.99 -6.24
N THR A 146 -0.14 12.96 -5.89
CA THR A 146 0.49 13.08 -4.57
C THR A 146 -0.57 13.32 -3.48
N GLU A 147 -1.52 14.20 -3.72
CA GLU A 147 -2.63 14.47 -2.78
C GLU A 147 -3.50 13.22 -2.56
N GLN A 148 -3.81 12.46 -3.62
CA GLN A 148 -4.54 11.20 -3.50
C GLN A 148 -3.75 10.16 -2.72
N ALA A 149 -2.45 10.01 -2.98
CA ALA A 149 -1.58 9.10 -2.22
C ALA A 149 -1.51 9.48 -0.73
N LEU A 150 -1.42 10.76 -0.40
CA LEU A 150 -1.48 11.25 0.99
C LEU A 150 -2.83 10.98 1.65
N GLN A 151 -3.93 11.06 0.89
CA GLN A 151 -5.27 10.71 1.41
C GLN A 151 -5.37 9.22 1.74
N ILE A 152 -4.79 8.33 0.92
CA ILE A 152 -4.72 6.90 1.21
C ILE A 152 -3.95 6.66 2.51
N LEU A 153 -2.79 7.29 2.67
CA LEU A 153 -1.97 7.15 3.88
C LEU A 153 -2.71 7.63 5.14
N LYS A 154 -3.40 8.77 5.06
CA LYS A 154 -4.23 9.27 6.16
C LYS A 154 -5.39 8.32 6.48
N ALA A 155 -6.05 7.77 5.45
CA ALA A 155 -7.14 6.81 5.63
C ALA A 155 -6.64 5.52 6.31
N MET A 156 -5.47 5.01 5.91
CA MET A 156 -4.83 3.86 6.56
C MET A 156 -4.53 4.12 8.04
N ASN A 157 -4.02 5.31 8.37
CA ASN A 157 -3.73 5.68 9.76
C ASN A 157 -5.01 5.75 10.61
N VAL A 158 -6.06 6.38 10.09
CA VAL A 158 -7.36 6.44 10.77
C VAL A 158 -7.95 5.03 10.96
N ASP A 159 -7.84 4.18 9.94
CA ASP A 159 -8.33 2.81 10.01
C ASP A 159 -7.54 1.97 11.01
N ARG A 160 -6.21 2.12 11.05
CA ARG A 160 -5.31 1.49 12.02
C ARG A 160 -5.71 1.80 13.47
N GLU A 161 -6.19 3.02 13.74
CA GLU A 161 -6.61 3.44 15.08
C GLU A 161 -8.11 3.18 15.37
N SER A 162 -8.89 2.85 14.35
CA SER A 162 -10.35 2.71 14.45
C SER A 162 -10.79 1.54 15.37
N PHE A 163 -9.97 0.48 15.49
CA PHE A 163 -10.29 -0.67 16.32
C PHE A 163 -10.53 -0.30 17.79
N ARG A 164 -9.80 0.70 18.32
CA ARG A 164 -9.96 1.18 19.70
C ARG A 164 -11.34 1.79 19.94
N LYS A 165 -11.85 2.55 18.95
CA LYS A 165 -13.17 3.19 19.02
C LYS A 165 -14.30 2.18 19.08
N ILE A 166 -14.14 1.05 18.41
CA ILE A 166 -15.15 0.00 18.40
C ILE A 166 -14.93 -1.08 19.49
N GLY A 167 -13.90 -0.92 20.33
CA GLY A 167 -13.60 -1.83 21.43
C GLY A 167 -13.16 -3.22 20.98
N LEU A 168 -12.33 -3.28 19.95
CA LEU A 168 -11.64 -4.45 19.46
C LEU A 168 -10.13 -4.30 19.65
N THR A 169 -9.37 -5.39 19.57
CA THR A 169 -7.93 -5.36 19.32
C THR A 169 -7.68 -5.20 17.81
N PHE A 170 -6.44 -4.89 17.44
CA PHE A 170 -6.06 -4.77 16.04
C PHE A 170 -6.28 -6.09 15.26
N GLU A 171 -6.00 -7.22 15.91
CA GLU A 171 -6.18 -8.55 15.34
C GLU A 171 -7.67 -8.95 15.25
N GLU A 172 -8.46 -8.68 16.29
CA GLU A 172 -9.91 -8.89 16.25
C GLU A 172 -10.57 -8.07 15.13
N LYS A 173 -10.03 -6.88 14.85
CA LYS A 173 -10.53 -6.06 13.74
C LYS A 173 -10.33 -6.72 12.38
N ALA A 174 -9.24 -7.44 12.15
CA ALA A 174 -9.03 -8.18 10.91
C ALA A 174 -10.15 -9.19 10.65
N PHE A 175 -10.57 -9.92 11.69
CA PHE A 175 -11.71 -10.86 11.61
C PHE A 175 -13.04 -10.13 11.49
N TYR A 176 -13.21 -9.00 12.15
CA TYR A 176 -14.38 -8.15 11.99
C TYR A 176 -14.52 -7.66 10.53
N ASP A 177 -13.44 -7.16 9.94
CA ASP A 177 -13.44 -6.60 8.59
C ASP A 177 -13.79 -7.67 7.54
N ILE A 178 -13.25 -8.91 7.65
CA ILE A 178 -13.63 -9.99 6.74
C ILE A 178 -15.11 -10.38 6.89
N LEU A 179 -15.63 -10.46 8.10
CA LEU A 179 -17.04 -10.77 8.32
C LEU A 179 -17.96 -9.70 7.74
N MET A 180 -17.62 -8.41 7.92
CA MET A 180 -18.38 -7.31 7.33
C MET A 180 -18.29 -7.32 5.81
N ALA A 181 -17.11 -7.51 5.25
CA ALA A 181 -16.90 -7.55 3.80
C ALA A 181 -17.68 -8.70 3.13
N LEU A 182 -17.68 -9.89 3.73
CA LEU A 182 -18.42 -11.05 3.21
C LEU A 182 -19.93 -10.85 3.33
N ARG A 183 -20.41 -10.25 4.42
CA ARG A 183 -21.81 -9.85 4.54
C ARG A 183 -22.26 -8.96 3.38
N ASP A 184 -21.45 -7.97 3.06
CA ASP A 184 -21.75 -7.00 2.02
C ASP A 184 -21.58 -7.59 0.61
N GLU A 185 -20.53 -8.38 0.38
CA GLU A 185 -20.27 -9.05 -0.91
C GLU A 185 -21.36 -10.05 -1.28
N TYR A 186 -21.84 -10.85 -0.30
CA TYR A 186 -22.88 -11.87 -0.50
C TYR A 186 -24.28 -11.35 -0.18
N ASN A 187 -24.41 -10.06 0.15
CA ASN A 187 -25.64 -9.32 0.35
C ASN A 187 -26.63 -10.03 1.31
N PHE A 188 -26.17 -10.45 2.48
CA PHE A 188 -27.02 -11.01 3.50
C PHE A 188 -27.11 -10.14 4.76
N VAL A 189 -28.23 -10.25 5.48
CA VAL A 189 -28.44 -9.50 6.71
C VAL A 189 -27.87 -10.30 7.90
N TYR A 190 -26.98 -9.66 8.66
CA TYR A 190 -26.44 -10.23 9.89
C TYR A 190 -26.22 -9.13 10.95
N GLY A 191 -27.15 -9.03 11.88
CA GLY A 191 -27.17 -7.95 12.87
C GLY A 191 -27.64 -6.61 12.31
N GLU A 192 -27.58 -5.61 13.15
CA GLU A 192 -27.90 -4.23 12.81
C GLU A 192 -26.65 -3.38 12.89
N ASP A 193 -26.51 -2.50 11.91
CA ASP A 193 -25.42 -1.53 11.87
C ASP A 193 -25.80 -0.30 12.69
N LYS A 194 -24.89 0.14 13.56
CA LYS A 194 -25.04 1.35 14.37
C LYS A 194 -23.86 2.26 14.13
N THR A 195 -24.08 3.55 14.06
CA THR A 195 -23.00 4.53 13.96
C THR A 195 -22.60 4.97 15.38
N VAL A 196 -21.34 4.73 15.74
CA VAL A 196 -20.75 5.16 17.01
C VAL A 196 -19.52 6.00 16.67
N ASP A 197 -19.49 7.25 17.10
CA ASP A 197 -18.41 8.22 16.83
C ASP A 197 -18.00 8.31 15.35
N GLY A 198 -18.99 8.25 14.45
CA GLY A 198 -18.78 8.32 13.00
C GLY A 198 -18.30 7.01 12.37
N VAL A 199 -18.20 5.92 13.14
CA VAL A 199 -17.82 4.59 12.65
C VAL A 199 -19.03 3.67 12.64
N THR A 200 -19.27 2.98 11.53
CA THR A 200 -20.34 1.97 11.47
C THR A 200 -19.90 0.70 12.19
N VAL A 201 -20.67 0.27 13.17
CA VAL A 201 -20.39 -0.90 14.00
C VAL A 201 -21.55 -1.88 13.94
N ASN A 202 -21.23 -3.14 13.68
CA ASN A 202 -22.15 -4.27 13.78
C ASN A 202 -21.78 -5.12 14.99
N GLU A 203 -22.57 -5.07 16.04
CA GLU A 203 -22.27 -5.76 17.29
C GLU A 203 -22.25 -7.29 17.15
N LYS A 204 -23.04 -7.88 16.24
CA LYS A 204 -22.99 -9.31 15.99
C LYS A 204 -21.69 -9.74 15.32
N CYS A 205 -21.26 -9.02 14.28
CA CYS A 205 -19.95 -9.26 13.63
C CYS A 205 -18.80 -9.03 14.61
N LYS A 206 -18.87 -7.99 15.44
CA LYS A 206 -17.87 -7.69 16.45
C LYS A 206 -17.72 -8.83 17.49
N ASN A 207 -18.82 -9.31 18.02
CA ASN A 207 -18.80 -10.41 18.97
C ASN A 207 -18.35 -11.73 18.33
N LEU A 208 -18.70 -11.95 17.07
CA LEU A 208 -18.27 -13.13 16.32
C LEU A 208 -16.75 -13.05 16.03
N ALA A 209 -16.22 -11.90 15.65
CA ALA A 209 -14.80 -11.70 15.44
C ALA A 209 -13.97 -12.02 16.70
N LYS A 210 -14.42 -11.57 17.88
CA LYS A 210 -13.79 -11.90 19.16
C LYS A 210 -13.77 -13.41 19.42
N LYS A 211 -14.87 -14.11 19.17
CA LYS A 211 -14.95 -15.57 19.33
C LYS A 211 -14.03 -16.31 18.37
N VAL A 212 -13.92 -15.86 17.12
CA VAL A 212 -12.99 -16.45 16.15
C VAL A 212 -11.57 -16.28 16.63
N LYS A 213 -11.19 -15.07 17.06
CA LYS A 213 -9.84 -14.81 17.61
C LYS A 213 -9.54 -15.64 18.84
N GLU A 214 -10.49 -15.78 19.78
CA GLU A 214 -10.35 -16.62 20.97
C GLU A 214 -10.09 -18.10 20.63
N ILE A 215 -10.77 -18.64 19.62
CA ILE A 215 -10.53 -20.00 19.13
C ILE A 215 -9.10 -20.12 18.58
N ILE A 216 -8.65 -19.16 17.81
CA ILE A 216 -7.31 -19.12 17.25
C ILE A 216 -6.28 -19.10 18.39
N ASP A 217 -6.38 -18.17 19.32
CA ASP A 217 -5.44 -18.03 20.44
C ASP A 217 -5.36 -19.30 21.30
N THR A 218 -6.49 -19.96 21.48
CA THR A 218 -6.54 -21.23 22.24
C THR A 218 -5.77 -22.34 21.53
N LYS A 219 -5.78 -22.39 20.19
CA LYS A 219 -5.13 -23.43 19.40
C LYS A 219 -3.67 -23.10 19.06
N SER A 220 -3.34 -21.86 18.83
CA SER A 220 -1.97 -21.40 18.58
C SER A 220 -1.04 -21.55 19.80
N SER A 221 -1.62 -21.75 20.98
CA SER A 221 -0.84 -22.08 22.18
C SER A 221 -0.15 -23.45 22.15
N PHE A 222 -0.50 -24.33 21.20
CA PHE A 222 0.17 -25.62 21.02
C PHE A 222 1.44 -25.45 20.18
N ALA A 223 2.58 -25.90 20.71
CA ALA A 223 3.85 -25.89 19.99
C ALA A 223 3.71 -26.64 18.66
N ASP A 224 4.26 -26.04 17.59
CA ASP A 224 4.32 -26.65 16.23
C ASP A 224 2.95 -26.89 15.53
N TRP A 225 1.89 -26.14 15.95
CA TRP A 225 0.54 -26.30 15.41
C TRP A 225 0.46 -26.00 13.89
N LEU A 226 1.26 -25.04 13.36
CA LEU A 226 1.34 -24.70 11.93
C LEU A 226 1.73 -25.90 11.07
N ASN A 227 2.64 -26.75 11.56
CA ASN A 227 3.11 -27.94 10.85
C ASN A 227 2.23 -29.20 11.14
N ASN A 228 1.29 -29.09 12.10
CA ASN A 228 0.43 -30.19 12.47
C ASN A 228 -0.92 -30.14 11.74
N GLN A 229 -1.06 -30.93 10.68
CA GLN A 229 -2.30 -30.98 9.89
C GLN A 229 -3.55 -31.28 10.70
N ILE A 230 -3.46 -32.13 11.73
CA ILE A 230 -4.60 -32.51 12.57
C ILE A 230 -5.08 -31.28 13.37
N VAL A 231 -4.16 -30.52 13.94
CA VAL A 231 -4.50 -29.30 14.69
C VAL A 231 -5.10 -28.24 13.78
N ARG A 232 -4.54 -28.06 12.58
CA ARG A 232 -5.09 -27.16 11.56
C ARG A 232 -6.50 -27.54 11.14
N ASP A 233 -6.76 -28.81 10.88
CA ASP A 233 -8.08 -29.30 10.49
C ASP A 233 -9.09 -29.15 11.66
N GLN A 234 -8.65 -29.36 12.90
CA GLN A 234 -9.47 -29.12 14.08
C GLN A 234 -9.80 -27.62 14.24
N LEU A 235 -8.82 -26.73 14.02
CA LEU A 235 -9.05 -25.28 14.07
C LEU A 235 -10.09 -24.85 13.01
N LYS A 236 -9.94 -25.34 11.78
CA LYS A 236 -10.91 -25.10 10.69
C LYS A 236 -12.31 -25.56 11.07
N PHE A 237 -12.40 -26.74 11.65
CA PHE A 237 -13.67 -27.28 12.12
C PHE A 237 -14.28 -26.43 13.24
N ASP A 238 -13.50 -26.05 14.26
CA ASP A 238 -13.98 -25.28 15.40
C ASP A 238 -14.46 -23.89 14.97
N ILE A 239 -13.74 -23.22 14.07
CA ILE A 239 -14.16 -21.93 13.50
C ILE A 239 -15.46 -22.10 12.70
N LYS A 240 -15.55 -23.11 11.84
CA LYS A 240 -16.77 -23.40 11.07
C LYS A 240 -17.96 -23.64 11.98
N VAL A 241 -17.80 -24.40 13.05
CA VAL A 241 -18.83 -24.66 14.06
C VAL A 241 -19.21 -23.35 14.78
N CYS A 242 -18.23 -22.52 15.11
CA CYS A 242 -18.47 -21.21 15.74
C CYS A 242 -19.32 -20.31 14.83
N LEU A 243 -18.97 -20.20 13.55
CA LEU A 243 -19.72 -19.41 12.56
C LEU A 243 -21.16 -19.91 12.45
N ILE A 244 -21.37 -21.22 12.27
CA ILE A 244 -22.70 -21.84 12.13
C ILE A 244 -23.54 -21.61 13.40
N LYS A 245 -22.98 -21.87 14.60
CA LYS A 245 -23.67 -21.66 15.89
C LYS A 245 -24.11 -20.22 16.12
N ASN A 246 -23.37 -19.25 15.54
CA ASN A 246 -23.73 -17.83 15.60
C ASN A 246 -24.61 -17.38 14.40
N GLY A 247 -25.02 -18.31 13.52
CA GLY A 247 -25.88 -18.02 12.36
C GLY A 247 -25.19 -17.20 11.27
N TYR A 248 -23.90 -17.41 11.07
CA TYR A 248 -23.11 -16.71 10.07
C TYR A 248 -22.49 -17.71 9.08
N PRO A 249 -22.75 -17.59 7.74
CA PRO A 249 -23.81 -16.77 7.14
C PRO A 249 -25.21 -17.33 7.47
N PRO A 250 -26.29 -16.55 7.34
CA PRO A 250 -27.66 -17.03 7.62
C PRO A 250 -28.09 -18.23 6.77
N GLN A 251 -27.60 -18.29 5.54
CA GLN A 251 -27.71 -19.44 4.65
C GLN A 251 -26.35 -20.08 4.45
N TYR A 252 -26.28 -21.40 4.43
CA TYR A 252 -25.04 -22.11 4.22
C TYR A 252 -24.37 -21.73 2.91
N SER A 253 -23.16 -21.20 2.98
CA SER A 253 -22.35 -20.81 1.83
C SER A 253 -20.92 -21.31 2.00
N PRO A 254 -20.48 -22.34 1.25
CA PRO A 254 -19.11 -22.85 1.31
C PRO A 254 -18.07 -21.77 1.03
N GLU A 255 -18.37 -20.84 0.12
CA GLU A 255 -17.45 -19.77 -0.26
C GLU A 255 -17.19 -18.78 0.89
N VAL A 256 -18.21 -18.42 1.66
CA VAL A 256 -18.06 -17.59 2.85
C VAL A 256 -17.13 -18.25 3.85
N PHE A 257 -17.34 -19.54 4.12
CA PHE A 257 -16.45 -20.28 5.03
C PHE A 257 -15.02 -20.34 4.52
N ARG A 258 -14.83 -20.58 3.22
CA ARG A 258 -13.50 -20.62 2.61
C ARG A 258 -12.77 -19.29 2.78
N LYS A 259 -13.41 -18.16 2.46
CA LYS A 259 -12.82 -16.83 2.59
C LYS A 259 -12.49 -16.44 4.04
N VAL A 260 -13.32 -16.81 4.99
CA VAL A 260 -12.98 -16.62 6.42
C VAL A 260 -11.75 -17.44 6.79
N MET A 261 -11.65 -18.68 6.30
CA MET A 261 -10.50 -19.55 6.58
C MET A 261 -9.22 -19.04 5.90
N GLU A 262 -9.30 -18.45 4.70
CA GLU A 262 -8.16 -17.80 4.05
C GLU A 262 -7.60 -16.65 4.89
N GLN A 263 -8.47 -15.83 5.51
CA GLN A 263 -8.04 -14.78 6.44
C GLN A 263 -7.39 -15.37 7.70
N VAL A 264 -7.93 -16.48 8.23
CA VAL A 264 -7.34 -17.16 9.39
C VAL A 264 -5.97 -17.73 9.07
N GLU A 265 -5.83 -18.42 7.93
CA GLU A 265 -4.56 -18.98 7.47
C GLU A 265 -3.52 -17.88 7.25
N ASN A 266 -3.89 -16.78 6.59
CA ASN A 266 -3.01 -15.64 6.40
C ASN A 266 -2.54 -15.02 7.73
N PHE A 267 -3.45 -14.85 8.67
CA PHE A 267 -3.13 -14.31 9.98
C PHE A 267 -2.11 -15.20 10.72
N GLU A 268 -2.33 -16.50 10.68
CA GLU A 268 -1.50 -17.50 11.36
C GLU A 268 -0.10 -17.67 10.71
N GLU A 269 0.00 -17.55 9.39
CA GLU A 269 1.28 -17.64 8.67
C GLU A 269 2.19 -16.43 8.93
N ASN A 270 1.64 -15.32 9.38
CA ASN A 270 2.35 -14.06 9.54
C ASN A 270 2.49 -13.59 11.00
N ASN A 271 1.93 -14.31 11.97
CA ASN A 271 2.08 -14.09 13.41
C ASN A 271 2.91 -15.17 14.07
#